data_13a4c6cc15eddc024c4646119d11da4f
#
_entry.id   13a4c6cc15eddc024c4646119d11da4f
#
_cell.length_a   1.000
_cell.length_b   1.000
_cell.length_c   1.000
_cell.angle_alpha   90.00
_cell.angle_beta   90.00
_cell.angle_gamma   90.00
#
_symmetry.space_group_name_H-M   'P 1'
#
loop_
_entity.id
_entity.type
_entity.pdbx_description
1 polymer ?
#
loop_
_entity_poly.entity_id
_entity_poly.type
_entity_poly.pdbx_seq_one_letter_code
_entity_poly.pdbx_strand_id
1 'polypeptide(L)'
;MGNRQPTHLPAKADTIAKFGKNAADTGSAEVQIALLTDRINHLTDHLKSHKKDHHSRRGLLMLVGKRRRFLDYLKTNDIERYRSVIAALGLRR
;
A
#
# COMPACT_ATOMS: atom_id res chain seq x y z
N MET A 1 -14.26 7.78 19.80
CA MET A 1 -14.11 7.32 19.55
C MET A 1 -13.73 6.80 18.77
N GLY A 2 -13.49 6.60 18.53
CA GLY A 2 -13.37 5.94 17.69
C GLY A 2 -12.59 5.65 16.61
N ASN A 3 -11.56 5.65 16.60
CA ASN A 3 -10.82 5.34 15.67
C ASN A 3 -10.63 4.00 15.40
N ARG A 4 -11.51 3.23 14.94
CA ARG A 4 -11.39 1.95 14.70
C ARG A 4 -10.91 1.71 13.37
N GLN A 5 -9.92 0.90 13.15
CA GLN A 5 -9.45 0.50 11.86
C GLN A 5 -10.38 -0.51 11.25
N PRO A 6 -10.56 -0.49 9.94
CA PRO A 6 -11.31 -1.54 9.25
C PRO A 6 -10.64 -2.88 9.48
N THR A 7 -11.44 -3.90 9.69
CA THR A 7 -10.89 -5.22 10.03
C THR A 7 -10.11 -5.86 8.91
N HIS A 8 -10.33 -5.43 7.66
CA HIS A 8 -9.64 -6.03 6.52
C HIS A 8 -8.30 -5.38 6.23
N LEU A 9 -7.91 -4.35 7.00
CA LEU A 9 -6.63 -3.71 6.82
C LEU A 9 -5.75 -4.02 8.01
N PRO A 10 -4.46 -4.27 7.80
CA PRO A 10 -3.56 -4.41 8.92
C PRO A 10 -3.44 -3.11 9.65
N ALA A 11 -3.10 -3.17 10.90
CA ALA A 11 -2.86 -1.96 11.66
C ALA A 11 -1.68 -1.23 11.07
N LYS A 12 -1.78 0.09 11.04
CA LYS A 12 -0.70 0.91 10.49
C LYS A 12 0.61 0.66 11.23
N ALA A 13 0.55 0.49 12.54
CA ALA A 13 1.74 0.24 13.33
C ALA A 13 2.41 -1.08 12.94
N ASP A 14 1.63 -2.11 12.64
CA ASP A 14 2.17 -3.39 12.23
C ASP A 14 2.87 -3.27 10.88
N THR A 15 2.29 -2.51 9.96
CA THR A 15 2.90 -2.29 8.65
C THR A 15 4.21 -1.53 8.78
N ILE A 16 4.24 -0.52 9.62
CA ILE A 16 5.44 0.26 9.84
C ILE A 16 6.53 -0.62 10.47
N ALA A 17 6.17 -1.44 11.44
CA ALA A 17 7.14 -2.32 12.08
C ALA A 17 7.73 -3.33 11.10
N LYS A 18 6.93 -3.78 10.15
CA LYS A 18 7.39 -4.78 9.19
C LYS A 18 8.31 -4.20 8.11
N PHE A 19 8.00 -3.00 7.64
CA PHE A 19 8.72 -2.42 6.51
C PHE A 19 9.56 -1.21 6.85
N GLY A 20 9.34 -0.58 7.98
CA GLY A 20 10.10 0.60 8.36
C GLY A 20 11.40 0.26 9.04
N LYS A 21 12.28 1.21 9.14
CA LYS A 21 13.55 1.03 9.82
C LYS A 21 13.37 1.01 11.32
N ASN A 22 12.31 1.63 11.80
CA ASN A 22 11.97 1.59 13.21
C ASN A 22 10.47 1.89 13.32
N ALA A 23 9.94 1.79 14.50
CA ALA A 23 8.49 1.91 14.70
C ALA A 23 7.93 3.27 14.30
N ALA A 24 8.77 4.27 14.23
CA ALA A 24 8.32 5.62 13.86
C ALA A 24 8.52 5.93 12.37
N ASP A 25 9.10 5.01 11.62
CA ASP A 25 9.40 5.27 10.21
C ASP A 25 8.17 5.15 9.36
N THR A 26 7.48 6.26 9.13
CA THR A 26 6.29 6.29 8.29
C THR A 26 6.59 6.88 6.92
N GLY A 27 7.83 7.32 6.69
CA GLY A 27 8.17 8.02 5.47
C GLY A 27 8.93 7.23 4.43
N SER A 28 9.36 6.03 4.75
CA SER A 28 10.13 5.27 3.78
C SER A 28 9.26 4.81 2.63
N ALA A 29 9.87 4.61 1.48
CA ALA A 29 9.13 4.16 0.30
C ALA A 29 8.49 2.80 0.55
N GLU A 30 9.18 1.90 1.26
CA GLU A 30 8.62 0.59 1.54
C GLU A 30 7.35 0.68 2.38
N VAL A 31 7.34 1.52 3.39
CA VAL A 31 6.18 1.70 4.23
C VAL A 31 5.03 2.28 3.41
N GLN A 32 5.31 3.27 2.58
CA GLN A 32 4.28 3.87 1.74
C GLN A 32 3.70 2.86 0.76
N ILE A 33 4.53 2.03 0.16
CA ILE A 33 4.06 1.00 -0.76
C ILE A 33 3.16 0.00 -0.04
N ALA A 34 3.54 -0.40 1.17
CA ALA A 34 2.74 -1.36 1.93
C ALA A 34 1.39 -0.76 2.33
N LEU A 35 1.38 0.48 2.78
CA LEU A 35 0.13 1.15 3.15
C LEU A 35 -0.77 1.36 1.94
N LEU A 36 -0.19 1.72 0.80
CA LEU A 36 -0.97 1.88 -0.41
C LEU A 36 -1.54 0.55 -0.88
N THR A 37 -0.77 -0.52 -0.74
CA THR A 37 -1.23 -1.85 -1.13
C THR A 37 -2.45 -2.26 -0.30
N ASP A 38 -2.44 -1.99 1.00
CA ASP A 38 -3.57 -2.29 1.84
C ASP A 38 -4.81 -1.51 1.39
N ARG A 39 -4.64 -0.24 1.08
CA ARG A 39 -5.75 0.60 0.64
C ARG A 39 -6.28 0.16 -0.72
N ILE A 40 -5.38 -0.22 -1.62
CA ILE A 40 -5.76 -0.72 -2.95
C ILE A 40 -6.58 -1.99 -2.79
N ASN A 41 -6.14 -2.91 -1.94
CA ASN A 41 -6.86 -4.15 -1.73
C ASN A 41 -8.25 -3.89 -1.13
N HIS A 42 -8.34 -2.95 -0.22
CA HIS A 42 -9.62 -2.58 0.38
C HIS A 42 -10.58 -2.04 -0.68
N LEU A 43 -10.12 -1.12 -1.53
CA LEU A 43 -10.98 -0.56 -2.57
C LEU A 43 -11.33 -1.58 -3.64
N THR A 44 -10.40 -2.48 -3.94
CA THR A 44 -10.67 -3.55 -4.90
C THR A 44 -11.83 -4.43 -4.40
N ASP A 45 -11.79 -4.79 -3.12
CA ASP A 45 -12.86 -5.56 -2.54
C ASP A 45 -14.18 -4.80 -2.54
N HIS A 46 -14.13 -3.53 -2.19
CA HIS A 46 -15.31 -2.68 -2.20
C HIS A 46 -15.97 -2.67 -3.58
N LEU A 47 -15.16 -2.56 -4.63
CA LEU A 47 -15.68 -2.47 -5.99
C LEU A 47 -16.25 -3.78 -6.51
N LYS A 48 -15.95 -4.90 -5.88
CA LYS A 48 -16.55 -6.17 -6.27
C LYS A 48 -18.06 -6.15 -6.01
N SER A 49 -18.48 -5.48 -4.94
CA SER A 49 -19.90 -5.39 -4.61
C SER A 49 -20.51 -4.05 -4.97
N HIS A 50 -19.71 -3.06 -5.31
CA HIS A 50 -20.21 -1.72 -5.68
C HIS A 50 -19.63 -1.32 -7.02
N LYS A 51 -20.00 -2.05 -8.05
CA LYS A 51 -19.39 -1.89 -9.38
C LYS A 51 -19.59 -0.55 -10.02
N LYS A 52 -20.63 0.16 -9.62
CA LYS A 52 -20.92 1.46 -10.21
C LYS A 52 -20.40 2.63 -9.38
N ASP A 53 -19.60 2.34 -8.35
CA ASP A 53 -19.02 3.40 -7.54
C ASP A 53 -17.81 4.00 -8.27
N HIS A 54 -18.09 4.95 -9.13
CA HIS A 54 -17.05 5.55 -9.97
C HIS A 54 -16.06 6.39 -9.17
N HIS A 55 -16.53 6.94 -8.04
CA HIS A 55 -15.66 7.70 -7.17
C HIS A 55 -14.55 6.81 -6.59
N SER A 56 -14.91 5.64 -6.07
CA SER A 56 -13.94 4.70 -5.53
C SER A 56 -13.03 4.14 -6.61
N ARG A 57 -13.56 3.91 -7.80
CA ARG A 57 -12.76 3.43 -8.92
C ARG A 57 -11.68 4.44 -9.30
N ARG A 58 -12.04 5.72 -9.33
CA ARG A 58 -11.09 6.78 -9.61
C ARG A 58 -10.02 6.83 -8.52
N GLY A 59 -10.44 6.74 -7.25
CA GLY A 59 -9.51 6.70 -6.13
C GLY A 59 -8.55 5.53 -6.21
N LEU A 60 -9.05 4.37 -6.62
CA LEU A 60 -8.22 3.18 -6.78
C LEU A 60 -7.13 3.42 -7.83
N LEU A 61 -7.51 4.00 -8.97
CA LEU A 61 -6.52 4.27 -10.02
C LEU A 61 -5.45 5.25 -9.55
N MET A 62 -5.84 6.24 -8.75
CA MET A 62 -4.87 7.19 -8.20
C MET A 62 -3.90 6.51 -7.24
N LEU A 63 -4.40 5.61 -6.41
CA LEU A 63 -3.54 4.88 -5.47
C LEU A 63 -2.58 3.94 -6.21
N VAL A 64 -3.05 3.28 -7.25
CA VAL A 64 -2.20 2.40 -8.05
C VAL A 64 -1.09 3.21 -8.71
N GLY A 65 -1.43 4.37 -9.25
CA GLY A 65 -0.43 5.24 -9.87
C GLY A 65 0.61 5.73 -8.87
N LYS A 66 0.16 6.07 -7.67
CA LYS A 66 1.07 6.54 -6.62
C LYS A 66 2.00 5.41 -6.17
N ARG A 67 1.46 4.19 -6.00
CA ARG A 67 2.27 3.04 -5.63
C ARG A 67 3.33 2.77 -6.69
N ARG A 68 2.96 2.89 -7.96
CA ARG A 68 3.89 2.66 -9.04
C ARG A 68 5.06 3.64 -8.99
N ARG A 69 4.79 4.89 -8.68
CA ARG A 69 5.87 5.88 -8.57
C ARG A 69 6.84 5.54 -7.45
N PHE A 70 6.35 5.08 -6.31
CA PHE A 70 7.23 4.64 -5.22
C PHE A 70 8.04 3.42 -5.61
N LEU A 71 7.41 2.47 -6.30
CA LEU A 71 8.12 1.27 -6.75
C LEU A 71 9.21 1.62 -7.77
N ASP A 72 8.91 2.53 -8.68
CA ASP A 72 9.90 2.96 -9.67
C ASP A 72 11.08 3.67 -8.99
N TYR A 73 10.78 4.46 -7.97
CA TYR A 73 11.81 5.12 -7.19
C TYR A 73 12.75 4.09 -6.54
N LEU A 74 12.20 3.06 -5.90
CA LEU A 74 13.01 2.03 -5.30
C LEU A 74 13.82 1.25 -6.33
N LYS A 75 13.19 0.93 -7.43
CA LYS A 75 13.86 0.16 -8.48
C LYS A 75 15.07 0.91 -9.02
N THR A 76 14.96 2.22 -9.11
CA THR A 76 16.07 3.04 -9.61
C THR A 76 17.15 3.25 -8.55
N ASN A 77 16.76 3.42 -7.30
CA ASN A 77 17.68 3.81 -6.24
C ASN A 77 18.23 2.65 -5.42
N ASP A 78 17.48 1.56 -5.29
CA ASP A 78 17.93 0.43 -4.47
C ASP A 78 17.19 -0.82 -4.93
N ILE A 79 17.75 -1.52 -5.88
CA ILE A 79 17.10 -2.67 -6.50
C ILE A 79 16.84 -3.81 -5.50
N GLU A 80 17.68 -3.96 -4.50
CA GLU A 80 17.49 -5.01 -3.51
C GLU A 80 16.27 -4.74 -2.65
N ARG A 81 16.08 -3.49 -2.24
CA ARG A 81 14.90 -3.12 -1.48
C ARG A 81 13.64 -3.28 -2.33
N TYR A 82 13.73 -2.93 -3.62
CA TYR A 82 12.62 -3.10 -4.54
C TYR A 82 12.20 -4.57 -4.60
N ARG A 83 13.17 -5.46 -4.77
CA ARG A 83 12.88 -6.90 -4.85
C ARG A 83 12.29 -7.43 -3.56
N SER A 84 12.80 -6.97 -2.41
CA SER A 84 12.30 -7.39 -1.12
C SER A 84 10.85 -7.00 -0.90
N VAL A 85 10.49 -5.78 -1.29
CA VAL A 85 9.13 -5.30 -1.14
C VAL A 85 8.18 -6.06 -2.05
N ILE A 86 8.58 -6.27 -3.28
CA ILE A 86 7.74 -7.01 -4.24
C ILE A 86 7.48 -8.42 -3.73
N ALA A 87 8.50 -9.09 -3.23
CA ALA A 87 8.36 -10.44 -2.71
C ALA A 87 7.48 -10.46 -1.47
N ALA A 88 7.70 -9.52 -0.55
CA ALA A 88 6.97 -9.50 0.71
C ALA A 88 5.48 -9.20 0.51
N LEU A 89 5.14 -8.37 -0.46
CA LEU A 89 3.76 -7.98 -0.69
C LEU A 89 3.08 -8.77 -1.81
N GLY A 90 3.82 -9.65 -2.46
CA GLY A 90 3.27 -10.45 -3.56
C GLY A 90 2.88 -9.62 -4.77
N LEU A 91 3.61 -8.55 -5.03
CA LEU A 91 3.28 -7.66 -6.13
C LEU A 91 3.93 -8.13 -7.42
N ARG A 92 3.26 -7.80 -8.53
CA ARG A 92 3.85 -8.06 -9.82
C ARG A 92 4.57 -6.85 -10.26
N ARG A 93 5.60 -7.02 -11.02
CA ARG A 93 6.35 -5.89 -11.54
C ARG A 93 5.66 -5.17 -12.63
#